data_809295cb91c6adda953746ad67f75299
#
_entry.id   809295cb91c6adda953746ad67f75299
#
_cell.length_a   1.000
_cell.length_b   1.000
_cell.length_c   1.000
_cell.angle_alpha   90.00
_cell.angle_beta   90.00
_cell.angle_gamma   90.00
#
_symmetry.space_group_name_H-M   'P 1'
#
loop_
_entity.id
_entity.type
_entity.pdbx_description
1 polymer ?
#
loop_
_entity_poly.entity_id
_entity_poly.type
_entity_poly.pdbx_seq_one_letter_code
_entity_poly.pdbx_strand_id
1 'polypeptide(L)'
;MKKIFIASDHGGFNLKKNILKYFNKNYPIKDLGPKQNKKSVDYPDFAHKLCKQVAKNKNHVGILVCGSGVGMSIAANKNKGIRAALCYSVKNAKLSRLHNDANVITLGERLIKKTVALKCVESFIKTEFEGGRHIKRIKTVSYTHLTLPTTLQV
;
A
#
# COMPACT_ATOMS: atom_id res chain seq x y z
N MET A 1 0.92 18.17 3.58
CA MET A 1 1.44 17.09 4.43
C MET A 1 0.77 15.77 4.02
N LYS A 2 1.55 14.71 3.86
CA LYS A 2 1.02 13.40 3.51
C LYS A 2 0.24 12.81 4.69
N LYS A 3 -0.98 12.34 4.46
CA LYS A 3 -1.68 11.51 5.44
C LYS A 3 -1.34 10.05 5.18
N ILE A 4 -0.96 9.35 6.22
CA ILE A 4 -0.51 7.97 6.16
C ILE A 4 -1.50 7.09 6.92
N PHE A 5 -1.93 6.01 6.27
CA PHE A 5 -2.84 5.01 6.84
C PHE A 5 -2.15 3.66 6.88
N ILE A 6 -2.47 2.85 7.86
CA ILE A 6 -1.97 1.49 7.96
C ILE A 6 -3.10 0.54 8.35
N ALA A 7 -3.07 -0.65 7.78
CA ALA A 7 -3.94 -1.75 8.18
C ALA A 7 -3.24 -3.09 7.93
N SER A 8 -3.72 -4.13 8.56
CA SER A 8 -3.20 -5.47 8.38
C SER A 8 -4.33 -6.50 8.50
N ASP A 9 -4.02 -7.76 8.23
CA ASP A 9 -4.79 -8.87 8.77
C ASP A 9 -4.11 -9.40 10.05
N HIS A 10 -4.56 -10.54 10.55
CA HIS A 10 -3.94 -11.17 11.73
C HIS A 10 -2.49 -11.59 11.46
N GLY A 11 -2.16 -11.99 10.24
CA GLY A 11 -0.80 -12.41 9.85
C GLY A 11 0.20 -11.26 9.75
N GLY A 12 -0.27 -10.03 9.59
CA GLY A 12 0.57 -8.83 9.52
C GLY A 12 0.51 -7.94 10.76
N PHE A 13 -0.17 -8.37 11.79
CA PHE A 13 -0.46 -7.55 12.96
C PHE A 13 0.79 -7.10 13.72
N ASN A 14 1.74 -8.01 13.94
CA ASN A 14 2.95 -7.67 14.70
C ASN A 14 3.84 -6.69 13.95
N LEU A 15 4.01 -6.88 12.64
CA LEU A 15 4.78 -5.94 11.81
C LEU A 15 4.07 -4.58 11.77
N LYS A 16 2.75 -4.54 11.67
CA LYS A 16 1.98 -3.29 11.74
C LYS A 16 2.28 -2.54 13.05
N LYS A 17 2.25 -3.23 14.19
CA LYS A 17 2.58 -2.64 15.50
C LYS A 17 4.00 -2.08 15.52
N ASN A 18 4.96 -2.81 14.98
CA ASN A 18 6.35 -2.38 14.91
C ASN A 18 6.52 -1.12 14.05
N ILE A 19 5.82 -1.06 12.92
CA ILE A 19 5.83 0.13 12.04
C ILE A 19 5.25 1.34 12.77
N LEU A 20 4.10 1.18 13.41
CA LEU A 20 3.47 2.25 14.18
C LEU A 20 4.39 2.78 15.29
N LYS A 21 5.00 1.88 16.05
CA LYS A 21 5.91 2.25 17.12
C LYS A 21 7.14 2.99 16.61
N TYR A 22 7.71 2.55 15.49
CA TYR A 22 8.93 3.15 14.93
C TYR A 22 8.67 4.56 14.39
N PHE A 23 7.55 4.77 13.69
CA PHE A 23 7.28 6.04 13.01
C PHE A 23 6.43 7.03 13.81
N ASN A 24 5.87 6.62 14.94
CA ASN A 24 4.87 7.41 15.70
C ASN A 24 5.30 8.84 16.06
N LYS A 25 6.59 9.06 16.27
CA LYS A 25 7.11 10.39 16.63
C LYS A 25 7.28 11.32 15.44
N ASN A 26 7.62 10.77 14.27
CA ASN A 26 7.98 11.55 13.09
C ASN A 26 6.86 11.63 12.05
N TYR A 27 6.02 10.63 12.01
CA TYR A 27 4.94 10.51 11.04
C TYR A 27 3.68 10.02 11.74
N PRO A 28 2.65 10.88 11.88
CA PRO A 28 1.37 10.41 12.42
C PRO A 28 0.71 9.45 11.41
N ILE A 29 0.64 8.18 11.79
CA ILE A 29 0.04 7.13 10.98
C ILE A 29 -1.29 6.73 11.60
N LYS A 30 -2.38 6.78 10.83
CA LYS A 30 -3.69 6.36 11.30
C LYS A 30 -3.86 4.86 11.11
N ASP A 31 -4.03 4.14 12.21
CA ASP A 31 -4.30 2.71 12.23
C ASP A 31 -5.78 2.43 11.94
N LEU A 32 -6.04 1.72 10.85
CA LEU A 32 -7.38 1.33 10.45
C LEU A 32 -7.76 -0.09 10.87
N GLY A 33 -6.90 -0.74 11.64
CA GLY A 33 -7.19 -2.03 12.26
C GLY A 33 -6.50 -3.22 11.61
N PRO A 34 -6.74 -4.40 12.16
CA PRO A 34 -7.45 -4.65 13.41
C PRO A 34 -6.65 -4.16 14.63
N LYS A 35 -7.34 -3.95 15.74
CA LYS A 35 -6.69 -3.54 16.99
C LYS A 35 -6.17 -4.71 17.82
N GLN A 36 -6.59 -5.91 17.47
CA GLN A 36 -6.24 -7.16 18.14
C GLN A 36 -6.02 -8.25 17.11
N ASN A 37 -5.19 -9.24 17.45
CA ASN A 37 -4.90 -10.39 16.59
C ASN A 37 -5.48 -11.71 17.11
N LYS A 38 -6.43 -11.66 18.05
CA LYS A 38 -7.01 -12.84 18.68
C LYS A 38 -7.87 -13.69 17.78
N LYS A 39 -8.36 -13.10 16.68
CA LYS A 39 -9.22 -13.78 15.70
C LYS A 39 -8.62 -13.65 14.31
N SER A 40 -8.78 -14.68 13.51
CA SER A 40 -8.50 -14.62 12.08
C SER A 40 -9.44 -13.61 11.43
N VAL A 41 -8.91 -12.77 10.57
CA VAL A 41 -9.68 -11.78 9.81
C VAL A 41 -9.31 -11.87 8.33
N ASP A 42 -10.21 -11.44 7.47
CA ASP A 42 -10.02 -11.48 6.03
C ASP A 42 -9.26 -10.25 5.55
N TYR A 43 -8.09 -10.47 4.96
CA TYR A 43 -7.25 -9.38 4.49
C TYR A 43 -7.95 -8.42 3.50
N PRO A 44 -8.85 -8.88 2.59
CA PRO A 44 -9.49 -7.96 1.65
C PRO A 44 -10.33 -6.88 2.32
N ASP A 45 -10.97 -7.18 3.45
CA ASP A 45 -11.78 -6.20 4.19
C ASP A 45 -10.93 -5.01 4.62
N PHE A 46 -9.73 -5.28 5.12
CA PHE A 46 -8.80 -4.23 5.56
C PHE A 46 -8.14 -3.53 4.39
N ALA A 47 -7.84 -4.25 3.31
CA ALA A 47 -7.33 -3.65 2.09
C ALA A 47 -8.32 -2.61 1.53
N HIS A 48 -9.58 -2.98 1.38
CA HIS A 48 -10.60 -2.07 0.85
C HIS A 48 -10.86 -0.89 1.78
N LYS A 49 -10.89 -1.11 3.08
CA LYS A 49 -11.06 -0.06 4.08
C LYS A 49 -9.96 1.00 3.97
N LEU A 50 -8.71 0.58 3.87
CA LEU A 50 -7.57 1.48 3.72
C LEU A 50 -7.62 2.18 2.36
N CYS A 51 -7.86 1.45 1.29
CA CYS A 51 -7.87 2.00 -0.06
C CYS A 51 -8.92 3.10 -0.25
N LYS A 52 -10.07 3.00 0.40
CA LYS A 52 -11.08 4.07 0.40
C LYS A 52 -10.53 5.37 0.97
N GLN A 53 -9.71 5.31 2.01
CA GLN A 53 -9.11 6.50 2.59
C GLN A 53 -7.99 7.07 1.70
N VAL A 54 -7.15 6.21 1.14
CA VAL A 54 -6.05 6.63 0.28
C VAL A 54 -6.58 7.28 -1.00
N ALA A 55 -7.62 6.72 -1.59
CA ALA A 55 -8.19 7.22 -2.86
C ALA A 55 -8.83 8.63 -2.75
N LYS A 56 -9.14 9.11 -1.53
CA LYS A 56 -9.78 10.41 -1.32
C LYS A 56 -8.89 11.60 -1.68
N ASN A 57 -7.58 11.42 -1.65
CA ASN A 57 -6.66 12.53 -1.89
C ASN A 57 -5.31 12.01 -2.42
N LYS A 58 -4.78 12.69 -3.44
CA LYS A 58 -3.50 12.30 -4.06
C LYS A 58 -2.29 12.37 -3.10
N ASN A 59 -2.43 13.06 -1.97
CA ASN A 59 -1.38 13.14 -0.96
C ASN A 59 -1.52 12.06 0.13
N HIS A 60 -2.52 11.21 0.04
CA HIS A 60 -2.68 10.08 0.95
C HIS A 60 -1.82 8.91 0.50
N VAL A 61 -1.23 8.20 1.45
CA VAL A 61 -0.51 6.95 1.20
C VAL A 61 -0.94 5.89 2.21
N GLY A 62 -0.82 4.63 1.81
CA GLY A 62 -1.23 3.52 2.65
C GLY A 62 -0.15 2.46 2.80
N ILE A 63 -0.20 1.77 3.94
CA ILE A 63 0.65 0.63 4.27
C ILE A 63 -0.26 -0.54 4.61
N LEU A 64 -0.13 -1.64 3.89
CA LEU A 64 -0.89 -2.86 4.12
C LEU A 64 0.06 -4.02 4.43
N VAL A 65 -0.24 -4.77 5.47
CA VAL A 65 0.59 -5.89 5.91
C VAL A 65 -0.27 -7.14 6.07
N CYS A 66 0.17 -8.23 5.45
CA CYS A 66 -0.38 -9.56 5.70
C CYS A 66 0.77 -10.57 5.80
N GLY A 67 0.51 -11.85 5.73
CA GLY A 67 1.57 -12.87 5.86
C GLY A 67 2.61 -12.81 4.75
N SER A 68 2.17 -12.70 3.49
CA SER A 68 3.05 -12.64 2.30
C SER A 68 3.09 -11.26 1.64
N GLY A 69 2.11 -10.42 1.91
CA GLY A 69 1.91 -9.15 1.19
C GLY A 69 1.21 -9.31 -0.16
N VAL A 70 1.14 -10.52 -0.69
CA VAL A 70 0.60 -10.81 -2.02
C VAL A 70 -0.91 -10.56 -2.05
N GLY A 71 -1.66 -11.14 -1.12
CA GLY A 71 -3.11 -10.96 -1.05
C GLY A 71 -3.51 -9.51 -0.88
N MET A 72 -2.83 -8.78 -0.01
CA MET A 72 -3.04 -7.34 0.18
C MET A 72 -2.79 -6.55 -1.12
N SER A 73 -1.73 -6.90 -1.85
CA SER A 73 -1.40 -6.25 -3.13
C SER A 73 -2.51 -6.47 -4.17
N ILE A 74 -2.97 -7.71 -4.31
CA ILE A 74 -4.03 -8.04 -5.26
C ILE A 74 -5.33 -7.32 -4.90
N ALA A 75 -5.75 -7.40 -3.64
CA ALA A 75 -6.98 -6.76 -3.18
C ALA A 75 -6.93 -5.23 -3.30
N ALA A 76 -5.81 -4.62 -2.92
CA ALA A 76 -5.64 -3.18 -3.01
C ALA A 76 -5.77 -2.69 -4.46
N ASN A 77 -5.13 -3.37 -5.40
CA ASN A 77 -5.15 -2.98 -6.81
C ASN A 77 -6.50 -3.17 -7.51
N LYS A 78 -7.48 -3.79 -6.86
CA LYS A 78 -8.86 -3.83 -7.35
C LYS A 78 -9.63 -2.54 -7.08
N ASN A 79 -9.07 -1.63 -6.32
CA ASN A 79 -9.71 -0.36 -5.99
C ASN A 79 -9.26 0.73 -6.97
N LYS A 80 -10.23 1.49 -7.50
CA LYS A 80 -9.95 2.59 -8.42
C LYS A 80 -9.04 3.63 -7.75
N GLY A 81 -8.05 4.09 -8.49
CA GLY A 81 -7.10 5.10 -8.01
C GLY A 81 -5.99 4.55 -7.12
N ILE A 82 -5.91 3.25 -6.93
CA ILE A 82 -4.87 2.61 -6.12
C ILE A 82 -3.82 1.95 -7.00
N ARG A 83 -2.58 2.25 -6.69
CA ARG A 83 -1.38 1.60 -7.25
C ARG A 83 -0.59 1.05 -6.07
N ALA A 84 -0.85 -0.21 -5.74
CA ALA A 84 -0.21 -0.90 -4.64
C ALA A 84 1.01 -1.68 -5.13
N ALA A 85 2.11 -1.52 -4.42
CA ALA A 85 3.38 -2.19 -4.73
C ALA A 85 3.78 -3.13 -3.61
N LEU A 86 3.94 -4.40 -3.95
CA LEU A 86 4.50 -5.41 -3.06
C LEU A 86 6.02 -5.23 -2.99
N CYS A 87 6.54 -4.96 -1.79
CA CYS A 87 7.94 -4.63 -1.62
C CYS A 87 8.67 -5.60 -0.70
N TYR A 88 9.84 -6.04 -1.12
CA TYR A 88 10.74 -6.90 -0.35
C TYR A 88 12.10 -6.25 -0.11
N SER A 89 12.39 -5.14 -0.77
CA SER A 89 13.68 -4.44 -0.65
C SER A 89 13.47 -2.93 -0.66
N VAL A 90 14.41 -2.22 -0.07
CA VAL A 90 14.40 -0.75 -0.08
C VAL A 90 14.44 -0.22 -1.52
N LYS A 91 15.22 -0.86 -2.39
CA LYS A 91 15.33 -0.47 -3.79
C LYS A 91 13.97 -0.55 -4.51
N ASN A 92 13.25 -1.67 -4.36
CA ASN A 92 11.96 -1.77 -5.04
C ASN A 92 10.88 -0.87 -4.43
N ALA A 93 10.94 -0.60 -3.14
CA ALA A 93 10.06 0.39 -2.51
C ALA A 93 10.30 1.80 -3.09
N LYS A 94 11.57 2.18 -3.23
CA LYS A 94 11.94 3.47 -3.83
C LYS A 94 11.50 3.56 -5.29
N LEU A 95 11.75 2.53 -6.09
CA LEU A 95 11.37 2.50 -7.50
C LEU A 95 9.84 2.52 -7.70
N SER A 96 9.08 1.91 -6.82
CA SER A 96 7.62 1.95 -6.88
C SER A 96 7.08 3.38 -6.78
N ARG A 97 7.75 4.21 -6.02
CA ARG A 97 7.42 5.63 -5.93
C ARG A 97 7.91 6.40 -7.15
N LEU A 98 9.21 6.27 -7.47
CA LEU A 98 9.83 7.02 -8.56
C LEU A 98 9.16 6.76 -9.91
N HIS A 99 8.86 5.53 -10.21
CA HIS A 99 8.40 5.10 -11.55
C HIS A 99 6.89 4.89 -11.64
N ASN A 100 6.25 4.41 -10.58
CA ASN A 100 4.85 3.98 -10.63
C ASN A 100 3.93 4.88 -9.84
N ASP A 101 4.45 5.87 -9.16
CA ASP A 101 3.68 6.72 -8.24
C ASP A 101 2.77 5.86 -7.35
N ALA A 102 3.32 4.76 -6.83
CA ALA A 102 2.59 3.86 -5.98
C ALA A 102 2.10 4.62 -4.73
N ASN A 103 0.83 4.48 -4.40
CA ASN A 103 0.25 5.14 -3.23
C ASN A 103 -0.06 4.18 -2.09
N VAL A 104 0.16 2.88 -2.29
CA VAL A 104 0.08 1.87 -1.25
C VAL A 104 1.30 0.96 -1.36
N ILE A 105 1.94 0.70 -0.21
CA ILE A 105 2.98 -0.33 -0.09
C ILE A 105 2.37 -1.54 0.60
N THR A 106 2.65 -2.74 0.09
CA THR A 106 2.24 -3.98 0.77
C THR A 106 3.47 -4.77 1.19
N LEU A 107 3.40 -5.34 2.38
CA LEU A 107 4.50 -6.04 3.02
C LEU A 107 4.03 -7.41 3.56
N GLY A 108 4.91 -8.38 3.52
CA GLY A 108 4.65 -9.72 4.06
C GLY A 108 5.45 -9.97 5.34
N GLU A 109 4.78 -10.00 6.48
CA GLU A 109 5.44 -10.18 7.78
C GLU A 109 6.32 -11.43 7.84
N ARG A 110 5.88 -12.53 7.17
CA ARG A 110 6.59 -13.81 7.17
C ARG A 110 7.78 -13.87 6.21
N LEU A 111 7.88 -12.91 5.29
CA LEU A 111 8.84 -12.95 4.18
C LEU A 111 9.88 -11.83 4.22
N ILE A 112 9.73 -10.85 5.10
CA ILE A 112 10.62 -9.70 5.18
C ILE A 112 11.14 -9.53 6.61
N LYS A 113 12.42 -9.21 6.73
CA LYS A 113 12.98 -8.85 8.04
C LYS A 113 12.39 -7.52 8.50
N LYS A 114 12.09 -7.41 9.78
CA LYS A 114 11.55 -6.18 10.39
C LYS A 114 12.37 -4.94 10.04
N THR A 115 13.70 -5.03 10.15
CA THR A 115 14.60 -3.90 9.85
C THR A 115 14.50 -3.46 8.39
N VAL A 116 14.37 -4.41 7.47
CA VAL A 116 14.19 -4.12 6.04
C VAL A 116 12.81 -3.51 5.79
N ALA A 117 11.76 -4.05 6.42
CA ALA A 117 10.41 -3.51 6.30
C ALA A 117 10.33 -2.04 6.74
N LEU A 118 10.96 -1.70 7.86
CA LEU A 118 10.99 -0.31 8.34
C LEU A 118 11.69 0.62 7.34
N LYS A 119 12.81 0.18 6.77
CA LYS A 119 13.53 0.95 5.74
C LYS A 119 12.70 1.09 4.44
N CYS A 120 11.97 0.05 4.06
CA CYS A 120 11.06 0.11 2.90
C CYS A 120 9.98 1.17 3.11
N VAL A 121 9.34 1.17 4.27
CA VAL A 121 8.29 2.15 4.60
C VAL A 121 8.86 3.57 4.62
N GLU A 122 10.03 3.76 5.22
CA GLU A 122 10.69 5.06 5.26
C GLU A 122 10.98 5.58 3.85
N SER A 123 11.59 4.75 3.01
CA SER A 123 11.87 5.09 1.61
C SER A 123 10.58 5.41 0.85
N PHE A 124 9.53 4.62 1.06
CA PHE A 124 8.23 4.85 0.42
C PHE A 124 7.61 6.19 0.80
N ILE A 125 7.67 6.55 2.08
CA ILE A 125 7.11 7.83 2.57
C ILE A 125 7.90 9.03 2.03
N LYS A 126 9.23 8.92 1.99
CA LYS A 126 10.13 10.03 1.65
C LYS A 126 10.33 10.24 0.14
N THR A 127 10.11 9.22 -0.69
CA THR A 127 10.40 9.31 -2.12
C THR A 127 9.21 9.91 -2.87
N GLU A 128 9.47 10.94 -3.67
CA GLU A 128 8.48 11.57 -4.53
C GLU A 128 8.47 10.91 -5.91
N PHE A 129 7.36 11.06 -6.63
CA PHE A 129 7.23 10.59 -8.01
C PHE A 129 8.15 11.40 -8.93
N GLU A 130 8.91 10.71 -9.76
CA GLU A 130 9.82 11.32 -10.73
C GLU A 130 9.08 12.02 -11.88
N GLY A 131 7.91 11.53 -12.25
CA GLY A 131 7.13 12.08 -13.36
C GLY A 131 7.70 11.72 -14.73
N GLY A 132 7.71 12.68 -15.64
CA GLY A 132 8.30 12.52 -16.97
C GLY A 132 7.68 11.38 -17.78
N ARG A 133 8.51 10.52 -18.33
CA ARG A 133 8.09 9.37 -19.18
C ARG A 133 7.13 8.40 -18.50
N HIS A 134 7.10 8.38 -17.17
CA HIS A 134 6.27 7.46 -16.40
C HIS A 134 4.79 7.87 -16.35
N ILE A 135 4.48 9.14 -16.55
CA ILE A 135 3.11 9.68 -16.47
C ILE A 135 2.18 8.97 -17.46
N LYS A 136 2.61 8.85 -18.70
CA LYS A 136 1.82 8.18 -19.75
C LYS A 136 1.46 6.75 -19.39
N ARG A 137 2.43 6.00 -18.86
CA ARG A 137 2.24 4.60 -18.48
C ARG A 137 1.24 4.45 -17.33
N ILE A 138 1.34 5.31 -16.32
CA ILE A 138 0.40 5.32 -15.19
C ILE A 138 -1.03 5.64 -15.65
N LYS A 139 -1.19 6.60 -16.53
CA LYS A 139 -2.50 6.93 -17.11
C LYS A 139 -3.11 5.77 -17.88
N THR A 140 -2.31 5.01 -18.63
CA THR A 140 -2.77 3.85 -19.38
C THR A 140 -3.27 2.74 -18.44
N VAL A 141 -2.61 2.50 -17.31
CA VAL A 141 -3.07 1.56 -16.30
C VAL A 141 -4.47 1.93 -15.80
N SER A 142 -4.69 3.19 -15.48
CA SER A 142 -5.99 3.68 -14.99
C SER A 142 -7.07 3.63 -16.06
N TYR A 143 -6.71 3.95 -17.31
CA TYR A 143 -7.64 3.96 -18.43
C TYR A 143 -8.24 2.59 -18.73
N THR A 144 -7.45 1.51 -18.62
CA THR A 144 -7.90 0.14 -18.86
C THR A 144 -9.09 -0.25 -17.97
N HIS A 145 -9.15 0.25 -16.74
CA HIS A 145 -10.26 0.01 -15.83
C HIS A 145 -11.58 0.68 -16.29
N LEU A 146 -11.51 1.68 -17.16
CA LEU A 146 -12.68 2.46 -17.57
C LEU A 146 -13.31 1.99 -18.87
N THR A 147 -12.59 1.27 -19.74
CA THR A 147 -13.02 1.01 -21.11
C THR A 147 -13.41 -0.43 -21.40
N LEU A 148 -12.90 -1.40 -20.67
CA LEU A 148 -13.16 -2.81 -20.91
C LEU A 148 -14.64 -3.21 -20.86
N PRO A 149 -15.50 -2.68 -19.96
CA PRO A 149 -16.89 -3.09 -19.91
C PRO A 149 -17.72 -2.69 -21.12
N THR A 150 -17.32 -1.66 -21.84
CA THR A 150 -18.12 -1.11 -22.96
C THR A 150 -17.91 -1.89 -24.26
N THR A 151 -16.78 -2.55 -24.43
CA THR A 151 -16.45 -3.30 -25.65
C THR A 151 -16.99 -4.73 -25.68
N LEU A 152 -17.43 -5.25 -24.54
CA LEU A 152 -17.93 -6.61 -24.42
C LEU A 152 -19.45 -6.74 -24.61
N GLN A 153 -20.16 -5.65 -24.86
CA GLN A 153 -21.61 -5.63 -25.00
C GLN A 153 -22.09 -5.60 -26.45
N VAL A 154 -21.20 -5.82 -27.41
CA VAL A 154 -21.56 -5.85 -28.82
C VAL A 154 -21.77 -7.31 -29.29
#